data_33fbcaae92b7d8c0c993931b13f13227
#
_entry.id   33fbcaae92b7d8c0c993931b13f13227
#
_cell.length_a   1.000
_cell.length_b   1.000
_cell.length_c   1.000
_cell.angle_alpha   90.00
_cell.angle_beta   90.00
_cell.angle_gamma   90.00
#
_symmetry.space_group_name_H-M   'P 1'
#
loop_
_entity.id
_entity.type
_entity.pdbx_description
1 polymer ?
#
loop_
_entity_poly.entity_id
_entity_poly.type
_entity_poly.pdbx_seq_one_letter_code
_entity_poly.pdbx_strand_id
1 'polypeptide(L)'
;MIRNSSFATRNNRVYEKRYNTIIIGMGAMGSATAYYLARRGQRVLGLERFDIPHDMGSSHGYTRIIRLPYYEHPSYVMLLKRSYELWREIEAKAGEQLLYITGSLDIGPADSWVFKGALRSAIEYELEHQALTGLELARRFPGYGLPQDIMALYQPDGGFLAPEKCILAYCFQAMHHSAEIHGREAVIDWEPLPRGEGVRVRTERAIYEADSLVITAGAWNDDLLSFLRGLIVPERQALAWFQPERPEFFRQDNFPVFNLLVDEGRFYGFPVHAVPGFKIGKYHHLNETGHADELSREVTPEDEAILREAVARYFPMAAGPTMTLKACLFTNAPDGHFLLDLHPDYPQVAYASACSGHGFKFGSVIGEILADLAQYRQTRHNIELFTHERFRGKSVHQFSGEHGDLVPTGDTAVRRHALRAQQMGQSSAVSSHYASGSGLTSAQRIREQAEKIRSLW
;
A
#
# COMPACT_ATOMS: atom_id res chain seq x y z
N MET A 1 60.36 1.82 -19.51
CA MET A 1 60.00 1.01 -18.32
C MET A 1 58.66 1.44 -17.84
N ILE A 2 57.63 0.71 -18.26
CA ILE A 2 56.22 0.97 -17.88
C ILE A 2 55.91 0.02 -16.73
N ARG A 3 55.65 0.57 -15.52
CA ARG A 3 55.24 -0.23 -14.37
C ARG A 3 53.75 -0.52 -14.49
N ASN A 4 53.42 -1.79 -14.72
CA ASN A 4 52.08 -2.31 -14.56
C ASN A 4 51.71 -2.26 -13.05
N SER A 5 50.72 -1.41 -12.71
CA SER A 5 50.05 -1.49 -11.42
C SER A 5 48.98 -2.55 -11.52
N SER A 6 49.26 -3.72 -10.99
CA SER A 6 48.26 -4.75 -10.73
C SER A 6 47.25 -4.25 -9.71
N PHE A 7 46.01 -4.02 -10.13
CA PHE A 7 44.90 -3.87 -9.20
C PHE A 7 44.74 -5.19 -8.44
N ALA A 8 45.08 -5.14 -7.16
CA ALA A 8 44.82 -6.23 -6.25
C ALA A 8 43.29 -6.45 -6.16
N THR A 9 42.85 -7.57 -6.67
CA THR A 9 41.54 -8.13 -6.42
C THR A 9 41.33 -8.25 -4.90
N ARG A 10 40.46 -7.41 -4.31
CA ARG A 10 40.02 -7.61 -2.93
C ARG A 10 39.36 -9.00 -2.88
N ASN A 11 40.00 -9.90 -2.10
CA ASN A 11 39.45 -11.21 -1.79
C ASN A 11 38.06 -11.04 -1.15
N ASN A 12 37.00 -11.19 -1.94
CA ASN A 12 35.65 -11.39 -1.41
C ASN A 12 35.68 -12.70 -0.62
N ARG A 13 35.57 -12.63 0.70
CA ARG A 13 35.45 -13.82 1.55
C ARG A 13 34.17 -14.55 1.15
N VAL A 14 34.33 -15.76 0.60
CA VAL A 14 33.22 -16.70 0.45
C VAL A 14 32.87 -17.14 1.87
N TYR A 15 31.68 -16.81 2.35
CA TYR A 15 31.22 -17.36 3.63
C TYR A 15 30.80 -18.81 3.39
N GLU A 16 31.41 -19.75 4.10
CA GLU A 16 31.05 -21.19 4.06
C GLU A 16 29.64 -21.50 4.57
N LYS A 17 28.91 -20.48 5.07
CA LYS A 17 27.58 -20.63 5.66
C LYS A 17 26.52 -20.62 4.59
N ARG A 18 25.98 -21.78 4.26
CA ARG A 18 24.83 -21.92 3.36
C ARG A 18 23.53 -21.73 4.13
N TYR A 19 22.62 -20.90 3.62
CA TYR A 19 21.29 -20.68 4.16
C TYR A 19 20.25 -21.56 3.44
N ASN A 20 19.08 -21.76 4.07
CA ASN A 20 17.95 -22.32 3.35
C ASN A 20 17.31 -21.24 2.47
N THR A 21 17.18 -20.04 3.01
CA THR A 21 16.59 -18.92 2.25
C THR A 21 17.34 -17.62 2.54
N ILE A 22 17.63 -16.88 1.46
CA ILE A 22 18.05 -15.47 1.54
C ILE A 22 16.82 -14.61 1.17
N ILE A 23 16.63 -13.49 1.89
CA ILE A 23 15.58 -12.51 1.63
C ILE A 23 16.24 -11.18 1.34
N ILE A 24 15.91 -10.56 0.19
CA ILE A 24 16.39 -9.24 -0.20
C ILE A 24 15.29 -8.22 0.04
N GLY A 25 15.55 -7.23 0.90
CA GLY A 25 14.61 -6.21 1.33
C GLY A 25 13.84 -6.63 2.59
N MET A 26 14.10 -5.94 3.72
CA MET A 26 13.51 -6.22 5.03
C MET A 26 12.41 -5.23 5.41
N GLY A 27 11.64 -4.79 4.40
CA GLY A 27 10.41 -4.02 4.59
C GLY A 27 9.25 -4.87 5.12
N ALA A 28 8.01 -4.44 4.87
CA ALA A 28 6.81 -5.11 5.39
C ALA A 28 6.72 -6.60 5.01
N MET A 29 7.01 -6.94 3.75
CA MET A 29 6.86 -8.30 3.23
C MET A 29 8.06 -9.18 3.65
N GLY A 30 9.27 -8.67 3.50
CA GLY A 30 10.49 -9.42 3.78
C GLY A 30 10.68 -9.73 5.27
N SER A 31 10.38 -8.80 6.16
CA SER A 31 10.44 -9.03 7.62
C SER A 31 9.46 -10.12 8.06
N ALA A 32 8.22 -10.10 7.55
CA ALA A 32 7.24 -11.14 7.81
C ALA A 32 7.66 -12.49 7.22
N THR A 33 8.20 -12.52 6.00
CA THR A 33 8.73 -13.74 5.38
C THR A 33 9.86 -14.36 6.21
N ALA A 34 10.79 -13.52 6.69
CA ALA A 34 11.90 -13.98 7.54
C ALA A 34 11.38 -14.67 8.82
N TYR A 35 10.38 -14.07 9.47
CA TYR A 35 9.75 -14.65 10.64
C TYR A 35 9.12 -16.01 10.35
N TYR A 36 8.29 -16.13 9.30
CA TYR A 36 7.60 -17.39 9.01
C TYR A 36 8.58 -18.51 8.65
N LEU A 37 9.61 -18.23 7.86
CA LEU A 37 10.64 -19.21 7.51
C LEU A 37 11.49 -19.62 8.73
N ALA A 38 11.95 -18.66 9.53
CA ALA A 38 12.75 -18.95 10.73
C ALA A 38 11.94 -19.73 11.77
N ARG A 39 10.67 -19.36 11.99
CA ARG A 39 9.75 -20.12 12.88
C ARG A 39 9.54 -21.58 12.43
N ARG A 40 9.68 -21.85 11.14
CA ARG A 40 9.62 -23.21 10.55
C ARG A 40 10.98 -23.95 10.65
N GLY A 41 11.97 -23.38 11.35
CA GLY A 41 13.29 -23.98 11.56
C GLY A 41 14.26 -23.81 10.40
N GLN A 42 13.97 -22.92 9.45
CA GLN A 42 14.89 -22.63 8.35
C GLN A 42 16.01 -21.69 8.78
N ARG A 43 17.21 -21.88 8.21
CA ARG A 43 18.30 -20.92 8.31
C ARG A 43 18.07 -19.79 7.33
N VAL A 44 17.73 -18.60 7.84
CA VAL A 44 17.33 -17.43 7.06
C VAL A 44 18.38 -16.34 7.18
N LEU A 45 18.73 -15.72 6.05
CA LEU A 45 19.47 -14.47 5.98
C LEU A 45 18.58 -13.39 5.36
N GLY A 46 18.33 -12.31 6.09
CA GLY A 46 17.69 -11.10 5.60
C GLY A 46 18.73 -10.02 5.28
N LEU A 47 18.68 -9.44 4.09
CA LEU A 47 19.56 -8.38 3.62
C LEU A 47 18.76 -7.12 3.34
N GLU A 48 19.15 -6.00 3.94
CA GLU A 48 18.54 -4.69 3.74
C GLU A 48 19.61 -3.65 3.36
N ARG A 49 19.32 -2.89 2.30
CA ARG A 49 20.21 -1.83 1.80
C ARG A 49 20.36 -0.67 2.79
N PHE A 50 19.29 -0.37 3.53
CA PHE A 50 19.22 0.75 4.48
C PHE A 50 19.17 0.27 5.93
N ASP A 51 18.82 1.17 6.84
CA ASP A 51 18.48 0.81 8.22
C ASP A 51 17.17 0.02 8.28
N ILE A 52 16.90 -0.66 9.39
CA ILE A 52 15.65 -1.38 9.63
C ILE A 52 15.01 -0.83 10.92
N PRO A 53 13.85 -0.14 10.82
CA PRO A 53 13.16 0.37 9.63
C PRO A 53 13.84 1.61 9.03
N HIS A 54 13.44 2.01 7.83
CA HIS A 54 13.93 3.20 7.15
C HIS A 54 12.79 3.99 6.47
N ASP A 55 13.06 5.23 6.04
CA ASP A 55 12.10 6.10 5.35
C ASP A 55 12.39 6.31 3.85
N MET A 56 13.27 5.51 3.28
CA MET A 56 13.63 5.58 1.86
C MET A 56 12.61 4.91 0.94
N GLY A 57 11.80 3.99 1.46
CA GLY A 57 10.83 3.18 0.72
C GLY A 57 9.37 3.53 1.02
N SER A 58 8.51 2.48 1.07
CA SER A 58 7.05 2.61 1.21
C SER A 58 6.51 2.32 2.62
N SER A 59 7.35 1.82 3.55
CA SER A 59 6.90 1.22 4.81
C SER A 59 7.21 2.08 6.03
N HIS A 60 6.92 3.38 5.99
CA HIS A 60 7.19 4.34 7.06
C HIS A 60 6.06 5.36 7.23
N GLY A 61 6.17 6.28 8.20
CA GLY A 61 5.24 7.39 8.43
C GLY A 61 4.16 7.08 9.45
N TYR A 62 4.44 6.20 10.40
CA TYR A 62 3.71 5.90 11.64
C TYR A 62 2.36 5.19 11.49
N THR A 63 1.67 5.29 10.36
CA THR A 63 0.34 4.68 10.16
C THR A 63 0.13 4.19 8.73
N ARG A 64 -0.60 3.05 8.58
CA ARG A 64 -1.08 2.50 7.30
C ARG A 64 -2.49 1.95 7.48
N ILE A 65 -3.42 2.32 6.62
CA ILE A 65 -4.82 1.86 6.69
C ILE A 65 -4.88 0.34 6.58
N ILE A 66 -5.73 -0.27 7.41
CA ILE A 66 -6.22 -1.64 7.25
C ILE A 66 -7.75 -1.62 7.30
N ARG A 67 -8.40 -2.35 6.39
CA ARG A 67 -9.86 -2.43 6.25
C ARG A 67 -10.24 -3.72 5.54
N LEU A 68 -11.46 -4.21 5.72
CA LEU A 68 -11.97 -5.43 5.07
C LEU A 68 -12.72 -5.15 3.77
N PRO A 69 -13.70 -4.21 3.70
CA PRO A 69 -14.36 -3.86 2.45
C PRO A 69 -13.32 -3.32 1.47
N TYR A 70 -13.12 -4.02 0.34
CA TYR A 70 -12.01 -3.70 -0.55
C TYR A 70 -12.52 -3.28 -1.92
N TYR A 71 -12.43 -1.97 -2.19
CA TYR A 71 -12.96 -1.39 -3.42
C TYR A 71 -12.14 -1.70 -4.67
N GLU A 72 -10.85 -2.05 -4.51
CA GLU A 72 -10.00 -2.41 -5.62
C GLU A 72 -10.41 -3.73 -6.27
N HIS A 73 -10.71 -4.77 -5.48
CA HIS A 73 -11.26 -6.04 -5.96
C HIS A 73 -11.70 -6.92 -4.78
N PRO A 74 -12.88 -7.61 -4.85
CA PRO A 74 -13.36 -8.46 -3.76
C PRO A 74 -12.42 -9.61 -3.37
N SER A 75 -11.65 -10.17 -4.32
CA SER A 75 -10.70 -11.28 -4.05
C SER A 75 -9.67 -10.98 -2.96
N TYR A 76 -9.42 -9.70 -2.67
CA TYR A 76 -8.52 -9.32 -1.58
C TYR A 76 -9.08 -9.61 -0.19
N VAL A 77 -10.39 -9.72 -0.03
CA VAL A 77 -11.04 -9.82 1.29
C VAL A 77 -10.60 -11.05 2.07
N MET A 78 -10.46 -12.22 1.40
CA MET A 78 -9.99 -13.42 2.08
C MET A 78 -8.55 -13.31 2.58
N LEU A 79 -7.69 -12.67 1.80
CA LEU A 79 -6.31 -12.37 2.24
C LEU A 79 -6.30 -11.36 3.39
N LEU A 80 -7.21 -10.39 3.39
CA LEU A 80 -7.34 -9.44 4.50
C LEU A 80 -7.83 -10.11 5.77
N LYS A 81 -8.84 -10.97 5.71
CA LYS A 81 -9.27 -11.75 6.88
C LYS A 81 -8.08 -12.49 7.49
N ARG A 82 -7.29 -13.20 6.66
CA ARG A 82 -6.06 -13.85 7.13
C ARG A 82 -5.03 -12.86 7.66
N SER A 83 -4.88 -11.71 7.01
CA SER A 83 -3.95 -10.66 7.43
C SER A 83 -4.26 -10.15 8.84
N TYR A 84 -5.52 -9.91 9.17
CA TYR A 84 -5.95 -9.52 10.52
C TYR A 84 -5.57 -10.56 11.58
N GLU A 85 -5.81 -11.85 11.31
CA GLU A 85 -5.40 -12.95 12.21
C GLU A 85 -3.90 -12.91 12.47
N LEU A 86 -3.09 -12.78 11.41
CA LEU A 86 -1.64 -12.78 11.48
C LEU A 86 -1.08 -11.51 12.16
N TRP A 87 -1.72 -10.33 11.95
CA TRP A 87 -1.36 -9.12 12.66
C TRP A 87 -1.64 -9.23 14.15
N ARG A 88 -2.76 -9.82 14.56
CA ARG A 88 -3.05 -10.09 15.97
C ARG A 88 -2.10 -11.14 16.57
N GLU A 89 -1.72 -12.16 15.80
CA GLU A 89 -0.74 -13.15 16.25
C GLU A 89 0.62 -12.52 16.55
N ILE A 90 1.15 -11.69 15.64
CA ILE A 90 2.46 -11.06 15.85
C ILE A 90 2.41 -9.98 16.94
N GLU A 91 1.32 -9.24 17.05
CA GLU A 91 1.06 -8.27 18.12
C GLU A 91 1.14 -8.94 19.50
N ALA A 92 0.46 -10.07 19.67
CA ALA A 92 0.49 -10.84 20.92
C ALA A 92 1.89 -11.38 21.25
N LYS A 93 2.66 -11.81 20.24
CA LYS A 93 4.03 -12.31 20.42
C LYS A 93 5.03 -11.21 20.74
N ALA A 94 4.86 -10.04 20.15
CA ALA A 94 5.71 -8.88 20.40
C ALA A 94 5.42 -8.21 21.75
N GLY A 95 4.22 -8.44 22.31
CA GLY A 95 3.77 -7.75 23.52
C GLY A 95 3.59 -6.24 23.33
N GLU A 96 3.38 -5.80 22.09
CA GLU A 96 3.24 -4.40 21.72
C GLU A 96 2.06 -4.22 20.75
N GLN A 97 1.27 -3.16 20.95
CA GLN A 97 0.15 -2.85 20.06
C GLN A 97 0.64 -2.40 18.69
N LEU A 98 0.23 -3.12 17.64
CA LEU A 98 0.58 -2.90 16.24
C LEU A 98 -0.65 -2.49 15.41
N LEU A 99 -1.82 -3.04 15.76
CA LEU A 99 -3.10 -2.85 15.07
C LEU A 99 -4.07 -2.06 15.95
N TYR A 100 -4.47 -0.90 15.46
CA TYR A 100 -5.38 0.04 16.10
C TYR A 100 -6.72 0.06 15.36
N ILE A 101 -7.80 -0.32 16.03
CA ILE A 101 -9.15 -0.30 15.47
C ILE A 101 -9.79 1.06 15.79
N THR A 102 -10.10 1.80 14.73
CA THR A 102 -10.72 3.13 14.79
C THR A 102 -12.01 3.21 13.97
N GLY A 103 -12.36 2.11 13.29
CA GLY A 103 -13.23 2.14 12.15
C GLY A 103 -12.52 2.63 10.90
N SER A 104 -13.11 2.37 9.74
CA SER A 104 -12.69 2.92 8.45
C SER A 104 -13.86 3.44 7.64
N LEU A 105 -13.60 4.42 6.79
CA LEU A 105 -14.55 5.06 5.90
C LEU A 105 -14.01 5.01 4.47
N ASP A 106 -14.79 4.46 3.55
CA ASP A 106 -14.56 4.57 2.11
C ASP A 106 -15.62 5.54 1.55
N ILE A 107 -15.18 6.73 1.15
CA ILE A 107 -16.02 7.91 0.92
C ILE A 107 -15.89 8.36 -0.54
N GLY A 108 -17.02 8.70 -1.16
CA GLY A 108 -17.06 9.25 -2.50
C GLY A 108 -18.49 9.53 -2.96
N PRO A 109 -18.68 10.08 -4.18
CA PRO A 109 -19.98 10.14 -4.82
C PRO A 109 -20.67 8.76 -4.81
N ALA A 110 -22.01 8.74 -4.74
CA ALA A 110 -22.77 7.49 -4.64
C ALA A 110 -22.52 6.51 -5.80
N ASP A 111 -22.15 7.01 -6.96
CA ASP A 111 -21.83 6.24 -8.16
C ASP A 111 -20.33 5.96 -8.33
N SER A 112 -19.49 6.44 -7.40
CA SER A 112 -18.04 6.26 -7.45
C SER A 112 -17.62 4.82 -7.28
N TRP A 113 -16.50 4.46 -7.89
CA TRP A 113 -15.91 3.12 -7.76
C TRP A 113 -15.40 2.82 -6.34
N VAL A 114 -15.02 3.85 -5.56
CA VAL A 114 -14.62 3.69 -4.16
C VAL A 114 -15.79 3.24 -3.30
N PHE A 115 -16.92 3.98 -3.34
CA PHE A 115 -18.08 3.62 -2.55
C PHE A 115 -18.73 2.32 -3.03
N LYS A 116 -18.99 2.18 -4.36
CA LYS A 116 -19.60 0.97 -4.93
C LYS A 116 -18.73 -0.26 -4.73
N GLY A 117 -17.41 -0.17 -4.96
CA GLY A 117 -16.50 -1.28 -4.79
C GLY A 117 -16.40 -1.76 -3.34
N ALA A 118 -16.33 -0.82 -2.37
CA ALA A 118 -16.36 -1.16 -0.96
C ALA A 118 -17.69 -1.81 -0.56
N LEU A 119 -18.83 -1.26 -0.99
CA LEU A 119 -20.15 -1.81 -0.73
C LEU A 119 -20.31 -3.21 -1.32
N ARG A 120 -19.87 -3.42 -2.58
CA ARG A 120 -19.88 -4.75 -3.22
C ARG A 120 -19.11 -5.77 -2.39
N SER A 121 -17.87 -5.47 -2.00
CA SER A 121 -17.06 -6.36 -1.19
C SER A 121 -17.69 -6.64 0.18
N ALA A 122 -18.31 -5.63 0.81
CA ALA A 122 -18.97 -5.79 2.09
C ALA A 122 -20.18 -6.72 2.00
N ILE A 123 -20.99 -6.59 0.95
CA ILE A 123 -22.16 -7.47 0.71
C ILE A 123 -21.71 -8.90 0.34
N GLU A 124 -20.76 -9.04 -0.59
CA GLU A 124 -20.30 -10.34 -1.09
C GLU A 124 -19.69 -11.23 0.01
N TYR A 125 -18.99 -10.61 0.96
CA TYR A 125 -18.33 -11.31 2.06
C TYR A 125 -19.01 -11.17 3.42
N GLU A 126 -20.26 -10.67 3.42
CA GLU A 126 -21.10 -10.50 4.62
C GLU A 126 -20.36 -9.75 5.75
N LEU A 127 -19.66 -8.67 5.39
CA LEU A 127 -18.91 -7.86 6.35
C LEU A 127 -19.84 -6.89 7.07
N GLU A 128 -19.61 -6.68 8.38
CA GLU A 128 -20.32 -5.64 9.11
C GLU A 128 -20.00 -4.27 8.53
N HIS A 129 -21.03 -3.53 8.13
CA HIS A 129 -20.90 -2.22 7.52
C HIS A 129 -22.14 -1.36 7.67
N GLN A 130 -21.98 -0.05 7.47
CA GLN A 130 -23.08 0.92 7.43
C GLN A 130 -22.83 1.90 6.29
N ALA A 131 -23.81 2.07 5.43
CA ALA A 131 -23.78 3.13 4.42
C ALA A 131 -24.35 4.42 5.04
N LEU A 132 -23.56 5.48 5.04
CA LEU A 132 -23.89 6.79 5.61
C LEU A 132 -23.97 7.84 4.52
N THR A 133 -24.98 8.71 4.59
CA THR A 133 -24.99 9.96 3.84
C THR A 133 -24.00 10.97 4.41
N GLY A 134 -23.58 11.98 3.65
CA GLY A 134 -22.72 13.05 4.14
C GLY A 134 -23.24 13.73 5.42
N LEU A 135 -24.57 13.88 5.54
CA LEU A 135 -25.18 14.44 6.75
C LEU A 135 -25.07 13.50 7.97
N GLU A 136 -25.30 12.21 7.79
CA GLU A 136 -25.15 11.20 8.86
C GLU A 136 -23.68 11.07 9.28
N LEU A 137 -22.77 11.12 8.31
CA LEU A 137 -21.33 11.12 8.55
C LEU A 137 -20.91 12.31 9.41
N ALA A 138 -21.31 13.54 9.03
CA ALA A 138 -20.96 14.76 9.75
C ALA A 138 -21.54 14.81 11.19
N ARG A 139 -22.73 14.22 11.38
CA ARG A 139 -23.33 14.11 12.72
C ARG A 139 -22.60 13.12 13.61
N ARG A 140 -22.14 12.01 13.04
CA ARG A 140 -21.46 10.94 13.79
C ARG A 140 -19.99 11.25 14.04
N PHE A 141 -19.33 11.85 13.05
CA PHE A 141 -17.90 12.16 13.07
C PHE A 141 -17.68 13.65 12.71
N PRO A 142 -17.81 14.57 13.67
CA PRO A 142 -17.77 16.02 13.40
C PRO A 142 -16.47 16.56 12.80
N GLY A 143 -15.39 15.76 12.83
CA GLY A 143 -14.13 16.11 12.19
C GLY A 143 -14.18 16.17 10.65
N TYR A 144 -15.25 15.59 10.03
CA TYR A 144 -15.46 15.60 8.59
C TYR A 144 -16.37 16.73 8.15
N GLY A 145 -15.88 17.63 7.30
CA GLY A 145 -16.66 18.73 6.69
C GLY A 145 -16.99 18.46 5.21
N LEU A 146 -17.66 17.34 4.93
CA LEU A 146 -17.89 16.87 3.56
C LEU A 146 -19.21 17.37 2.95
N PRO A 147 -19.32 17.43 1.60
CA PRO A 147 -20.57 17.72 0.90
C PRO A 147 -21.72 16.77 1.30
N GLN A 148 -22.96 17.26 1.24
CA GLN A 148 -24.12 16.46 1.68
C GLN A 148 -24.50 15.32 0.73
N ASP A 149 -24.12 15.41 -0.53
CA ASP A 149 -24.39 14.46 -1.60
C ASP A 149 -23.39 13.30 -1.66
N ILE A 150 -22.38 13.33 -0.79
CA ILE A 150 -21.38 12.25 -0.69
C ILE A 150 -21.93 11.06 0.09
N MET A 151 -21.44 9.87 -0.22
CA MET A 151 -21.73 8.64 0.49
C MET A 151 -20.48 8.09 1.14
N ALA A 152 -20.63 7.44 2.28
CA ALA A 152 -19.54 6.77 2.99
C ALA A 152 -19.93 5.36 3.39
N LEU A 153 -19.06 4.40 3.17
CA LEU A 153 -19.16 3.07 3.76
C LEU A 153 -18.32 3.04 5.04
N TYR A 154 -18.99 2.97 6.18
CA TYR A 154 -18.34 2.77 7.48
C TYR A 154 -18.19 1.29 7.78
N GLN A 155 -17.02 0.88 8.22
CA GLN A 155 -16.70 -0.47 8.65
C GLN A 155 -16.03 -0.42 10.02
N PRO A 156 -16.64 -1.05 11.06
CA PRO A 156 -16.18 -0.92 12.45
C PRO A 156 -14.82 -1.56 12.70
N ASP A 157 -14.50 -2.68 12.02
CA ASP A 157 -13.24 -3.40 12.21
C ASP A 157 -12.04 -2.75 11.49
N GLY A 158 -12.27 -1.66 10.74
CA GLY A 158 -11.20 -0.92 10.09
C GLY A 158 -10.33 -0.15 11.06
N GLY A 159 -9.18 0.30 10.58
CA GLY A 159 -8.24 1.05 11.40
C GLY A 159 -6.90 1.21 10.74
N PHE A 160 -5.82 1.18 11.54
CA PHE A 160 -4.47 1.32 11.01
C PHE A 160 -3.46 0.42 11.72
N LEU A 161 -2.36 0.17 11.03
CA LEU A 161 -1.16 -0.48 11.52
C LEU A 161 -0.06 0.55 11.76
N ALA A 162 0.82 0.32 12.74
CA ALA A 162 2.04 1.09 12.98
C ALA A 162 3.21 0.44 12.21
N PRO A 163 3.55 0.89 10.98
CA PRO A 163 4.39 0.15 10.06
C PRO A 163 5.80 -0.12 10.56
N GLU A 164 6.46 0.86 11.16
CA GLU A 164 7.81 0.70 11.69
C GLU A 164 7.85 -0.34 12.83
N LYS A 165 6.85 -0.29 13.72
CA LYS A 165 6.70 -1.26 14.82
C LYS A 165 6.39 -2.67 14.28
N CYS A 166 5.56 -2.78 13.26
CA CYS A 166 5.24 -4.05 12.60
C CYS A 166 6.51 -4.72 12.04
N ILE A 167 7.35 -3.95 11.32
CA ILE A 167 8.61 -4.45 10.77
C ILE A 167 9.55 -4.91 11.89
N LEU A 168 9.73 -4.09 12.92
CA LEU A 168 10.57 -4.44 14.07
C LEU A 168 10.07 -5.69 14.79
N ALA A 169 8.75 -5.81 15.02
CA ALA A 169 8.15 -6.98 15.65
C ALA A 169 8.48 -8.27 14.88
N TYR A 170 8.32 -8.25 13.54
CA TYR A 170 8.69 -9.38 12.70
C TYR A 170 10.19 -9.66 12.70
N CYS A 171 11.05 -8.64 12.60
CA CYS A 171 12.49 -8.81 12.64
C CYS A 171 12.97 -9.41 13.97
N PHE A 172 12.49 -8.88 15.11
CA PHE A 172 12.87 -9.40 16.42
C PHE A 172 12.39 -10.85 16.63
N GLN A 173 11.17 -11.16 16.20
CA GLN A 173 10.68 -12.53 16.27
C GLN A 173 11.43 -13.47 15.31
N ALA A 174 11.83 -13.02 14.13
CA ALA A 174 12.68 -13.81 13.23
C ALA A 174 14.04 -14.10 13.85
N MET A 175 14.71 -13.09 14.43
CA MET A 175 15.98 -13.26 15.16
C MET A 175 15.84 -14.16 16.38
N HIS A 176 14.72 -14.09 17.11
CA HIS A 176 14.42 -15.01 18.22
C HIS A 176 14.37 -16.48 17.74
N HIS A 177 13.94 -16.70 16.50
CA HIS A 177 14.02 -17.99 15.81
C HIS A 177 15.31 -18.20 15.00
N SER A 178 16.39 -17.48 15.36
CA SER A 178 17.74 -17.63 14.79
C SER A 178 17.92 -17.18 13.34
N ALA A 179 17.03 -16.33 12.81
CA ALA A 179 17.31 -15.63 11.56
C ALA A 179 18.48 -14.66 11.73
N GLU A 180 19.32 -14.55 10.73
CA GLU A 180 20.37 -13.55 10.62
C GLU A 180 19.85 -12.38 9.77
N ILE A 181 19.93 -11.15 10.26
CA ILE A 181 19.41 -9.97 9.58
C ILE A 181 20.47 -8.89 9.53
N HIS A 182 20.81 -8.45 8.34
CA HIS A 182 21.81 -7.43 8.08
C HIS A 182 21.15 -6.17 7.51
N GLY A 183 21.18 -5.08 8.26
CA GLY A 183 20.92 -3.74 7.75
C GLY A 183 22.18 -3.13 7.13
N ARG A 184 21.99 -2.12 6.27
CA ARG A 184 23.04 -1.40 5.55
C ARG A 184 23.96 -2.34 4.77
N GLU A 185 23.38 -3.39 4.17
CA GLU A 185 24.07 -4.32 3.30
C GLU A 185 23.33 -4.47 1.98
N ALA A 186 23.75 -3.67 0.99
CA ALA A 186 23.13 -3.65 -0.33
C ALA A 186 23.52 -4.90 -1.13
N VAL A 187 22.51 -5.54 -1.73
CA VAL A 187 22.73 -6.59 -2.74
C VAL A 187 23.06 -5.92 -4.06
N ILE A 188 24.15 -6.38 -4.69
CA ILE A 188 24.59 -5.92 -6.01
C ILE A 188 23.86 -6.69 -7.10
N ASP A 189 23.90 -8.03 -6.98
CA ASP A 189 23.24 -8.94 -7.91
C ASP A 189 23.04 -10.33 -7.28
N TRP A 190 22.35 -11.17 -8.03
CA TRP A 190 22.18 -12.58 -7.72
C TRP A 190 22.24 -13.44 -8.99
N GLU A 191 22.59 -14.71 -8.85
CA GLU A 191 22.61 -15.68 -9.93
C GLU A 191 22.09 -17.04 -9.45
N PRO A 192 21.42 -17.82 -10.33
CA PRO A 192 21.10 -19.20 -10.03
C PRO A 192 22.38 -20.05 -9.98
N LEU A 193 22.45 -20.99 -9.05
CA LEU A 193 23.49 -21.99 -9.05
C LEU A 193 23.24 -23.04 -10.15
N PRO A 194 24.31 -23.70 -10.66
CA PRO A 194 24.18 -24.75 -11.67
C PRO A 194 23.15 -25.82 -11.26
N ARG A 195 22.44 -26.39 -12.22
CA ARG A 195 21.43 -27.46 -12.05
C ARG A 195 20.25 -27.10 -11.15
N GLY A 196 20.02 -25.81 -10.87
CA GLY A 196 18.93 -25.39 -9.98
C GLY A 196 19.17 -25.68 -8.50
N GLU A 197 20.42 -25.90 -8.11
CA GLU A 197 20.82 -26.26 -6.73
C GLU A 197 20.76 -25.11 -5.74
N GLY A 198 20.12 -23.99 -6.11
CA GLY A 198 19.95 -22.82 -5.28
C GLY A 198 20.32 -21.52 -5.99
N VAL A 199 20.76 -20.55 -5.20
CA VAL A 199 21.13 -19.21 -5.64
C VAL A 199 22.40 -18.72 -4.96
N ARG A 200 23.11 -17.83 -5.64
CA ARG A 200 24.20 -17.04 -5.09
C ARG A 200 23.82 -15.58 -5.10
N VAL A 201 24.04 -14.91 -3.98
CA VAL A 201 23.73 -13.47 -3.79
C VAL A 201 25.05 -12.77 -3.45
N ARG A 202 25.34 -11.71 -4.19
CA ARG A 202 26.54 -10.89 -3.99
C ARG A 202 26.17 -9.53 -3.41
N THR A 203 26.82 -9.17 -2.32
CA THR A 203 26.73 -7.85 -1.69
C THR A 203 28.06 -7.11 -1.80
N GLU A 204 28.11 -5.88 -1.32
CA GLU A 204 29.35 -5.12 -1.18
C GLU A 204 30.32 -5.77 -0.16
N ARG A 205 29.83 -6.62 0.75
CA ARG A 205 30.59 -7.17 1.86
C ARG A 205 30.98 -8.62 1.66
N ALA A 206 30.09 -9.43 1.03
CA ALA A 206 30.28 -10.87 0.96
C ALA A 206 29.52 -11.51 -0.22
N ILE A 207 29.75 -12.81 -0.40
CA ILE A 207 28.97 -13.68 -1.28
C ILE A 207 28.31 -14.73 -0.38
N TYR A 208 27.00 -14.90 -0.58
CA TYR A 208 26.16 -15.85 0.15
C TYR A 208 25.53 -16.85 -0.79
N GLU A 209 25.28 -18.07 -0.32
CA GLU A 209 24.55 -19.10 -1.05
C GLU A 209 23.34 -19.60 -0.26
N ALA A 210 22.27 -19.92 -0.95
CA ALA A 210 21.05 -20.46 -0.36
C ALA A 210 20.33 -21.42 -1.30
N ASP A 211 19.44 -22.25 -0.72
CA ASP A 211 18.59 -23.16 -1.50
C ASP A 211 17.45 -22.39 -2.22
N SER A 212 17.02 -21.25 -1.66
CA SER A 212 16.00 -20.40 -2.24
C SER A 212 16.25 -18.90 -1.97
N LEU A 213 15.63 -18.06 -2.78
CA LEU A 213 15.70 -16.61 -2.69
C LEU A 213 14.29 -16.02 -2.64
N VAL A 214 14.11 -14.99 -1.81
CA VAL A 214 12.90 -14.16 -1.80
C VAL A 214 13.30 -12.71 -2.07
N ILE A 215 12.69 -12.09 -3.08
CA ILE A 215 12.97 -10.70 -3.47
C ILE A 215 11.75 -9.83 -3.12
N THR A 216 11.95 -8.92 -2.17
CA THR A 216 10.97 -7.96 -1.65
C THR A 216 11.57 -6.56 -1.53
N ALA A 217 12.40 -6.20 -2.53
CA ALA A 217 13.14 -4.94 -2.57
C ALA A 217 12.28 -3.70 -2.88
N GLY A 218 10.92 -3.85 -2.89
CA GLY A 218 9.99 -2.74 -3.06
C GLY A 218 10.19 -2.01 -4.38
N ALA A 219 10.49 -0.72 -4.31
CA ALA A 219 10.68 0.13 -5.48
C ALA A 219 11.96 -0.19 -6.29
N TRP A 220 12.84 -1.07 -5.80
CA TRP A 220 14.06 -1.55 -6.47
C TRP A 220 13.95 -2.99 -6.96
N ASN A 221 12.73 -3.56 -7.02
CA ASN A 221 12.55 -4.94 -7.50
C ASN A 221 12.98 -5.14 -8.95
N ASP A 222 12.81 -4.16 -9.83
CA ASP A 222 13.19 -4.24 -11.24
C ASP A 222 14.70 -4.14 -11.50
N ASP A 223 15.48 -3.67 -10.54
CA ASP A 223 16.95 -3.78 -10.58
C ASP A 223 17.41 -5.24 -10.47
N LEU A 224 16.69 -6.04 -9.66
CA LEU A 224 17.01 -7.43 -9.37
C LEU A 224 16.23 -8.42 -10.24
N LEU A 225 15.10 -8.01 -10.80
CA LEU A 225 14.17 -8.82 -11.59
C LEU A 225 13.90 -8.13 -12.93
N SER A 226 14.75 -8.37 -13.91
CA SER A 226 14.73 -7.65 -15.19
C SER A 226 13.40 -7.80 -15.96
N PHE A 227 12.64 -8.88 -15.75
CA PHE A 227 11.33 -9.08 -16.38
C PHE A 227 10.23 -8.17 -15.79
N LEU A 228 10.48 -7.52 -14.65
CA LEU A 228 9.58 -6.52 -14.06
C LEU A 228 9.81 -5.10 -14.59
N ARG A 229 10.86 -4.87 -15.37
CA ARG A 229 11.13 -3.55 -15.96
C ARG A 229 9.96 -3.08 -16.81
N GLY A 230 9.44 -1.89 -16.48
CA GLY A 230 8.25 -1.32 -17.11
C GLY A 230 6.91 -1.89 -16.62
N LEU A 231 6.92 -2.96 -15.81
CA LEU A 231 5.71 -3.47 -15.11
C LEU A 231 5.55 -2.88 -13.72
N ILE A 232 6.59 -2.32 -13.12
CA ILE A 232 6.50 -1.61 -11.86
C ILE A 232 7.07 -0.21 -12.02
N VAL A 233 6.34 0.78 -11.52
CA VAL A 233 6.71 2.18 -11.65
C VAL A 233 6.74 2.83 -10.27
N PRO A 234 7.94 3.16 -9.75
CA PRO A 234 8.03 3.95 -8.53
C PRO A 234 7.47 5.35 -8.76
N GLU A 235 6.73 5.84 -7.77
CA GLU A 235 6.06 7.14 -7.79
C GLU A 235 6.21 7.83 -6.44
N ARG A 236 6.65 9.09 -6.46
CA ARG A 236 6.80 9.91 -5.25
C ARG A 236 5.44 10.35 -4.72
N GLN A 237 5.28 10.23 -3.41
CA GLN A 237 4.10 10.65 -2.66
C GLN A 237 4.51 11.61 -1.54
N ALA A 238 3.59 12.47 -1.10
CA ALA A 238 3.78 13.31 0.08
C ALA A 238 2.74 13.00 1.17
N LEU A 239 3.18 13.11 2.41
CA LEU A 239 2.40 12.95 3.63
C LEU A 239 2.55 14.22 4.47
N ALA A 240 1.45 14.75 4.99
CA ALA A 240 1.47 15.90 5.90
C ALA A 240 0.75 15.60 7.22
N TRP A 241 1.22 16.24 8.29
CA TRP A 241 0.55 16.28 9.58
C TRP A 241 0.24 17.74 9.91
N PHE A 242 -1.03 18.03 10.16
CA PHE A 242 -1.51 19.34 10.55
C PHE A 242 -1.98 19.32 11.99
N GLN A 243 -1.66 20.37 12.75
CA GLN A 243 -2.14 20.50 14.12
C GLN A 243 -3.64 20.76 14.10
N PRO A 244 -4.48 19.91 14.72
CA PRO A 244 -5.90 20.18 14.79
C PRO A 244 -6.22 21.38 15.68
N GLU A 245 -7.11 22.26 15.22
CA GLU A 245 -7.67 23.33 16.06
C GLU A 245 -8.66 22.78 17.09
N ARG A 246 -9.28 21.66 16.79
CA ARG A 246 -10.23 20.93 17.65
C ARG A 246 -9.76 19.47 17.79
N PRO A 247 -8.69 19.19 18.57
CA PRO A 247 -8.04 17.89 18.64
C PRO A 247 -8.95 16.76 19.15
N GLU A 248 -10.00 17.09 19.92
CA GLU A 248 -10.98 16.13 20.41
C GLU A 248 -11.74 15.39 19.31
N PHE A 249 -11.89 15.98 18.10
CA PHE A 249 -12.55 15.36 16.97
C PHE A 249 -11.64 14.46 16.14
N PHE A 250 -10.32 14.52 16.35
CA PHE A 250 -9.32 13.76 15.59
C PHE A 250 -8.63 12.67 16.43
N ARG A 251 -9.20 12.33 17.57
CA ARG A 251 -8.74 11.22 18.41
C ARG A 251 -9.11 9.87 17.80
N GLN A 252 -8.40 8.81 18.16
CA GLN A 252 -8.60 7.46 17.62
C GLN A 252 -9.99 6.87 17.91
N ASP A 253 -10.63 7.30 19.00
CA ASP A 253 -11.98 6.89 19.40
C ASP A 253 -13.08 7.68 18.68
N ASN A 254 -12.74 8.82 18.04
CA ASN A 254 -13.71 9.74 17.42
C ASN A 254 -13.51 9.94 15.92
N PHE A 255 -12.41 9.46 15.35
CA PHE A 255 -12.05 9.71 13.97
C PHE A 255 -11.58 8.42 13.27
N PRO A 256 -12.45 7.75 12.49
CA PRO A 256 -12.07 6.62 11.67
C PRO A 256 -11.01 6.99 10.63
N VAL A 257 -10.14 6.04 10.26
CA VAL A 257 -9.32 6.21 9.06
C VAL A 257 -10.18 6.29 7.82
N PHE A 258 -9.71 6.96 6.78
CA PHE A 258 -10.53 7.15 5.59
C PHE A 258 -9.77 7.05 4.27
N ASN A 259 -10.49 6.69 3.22
CA ASN A 259 -10.25 6.99 1.82
C ASN A 259 -11.36 7.93 1.34
N LEU A 260 -11.01 9.02 0.69
CA LEU A 260 -11.92 10.05 0.23
C LEU A 260 -11.67 10.33 -1.25
N LEU A 261 -12.65 10.03 -2.10
CA LEU A 261 -12.65 10.38 -3.52
C LEU A 261 -13.52 11.61 -3.75
N VAL A 262 -12.90 12.67 -4.21
CA VAL A 262 -13.52 13.95 -4.58
C VAL A 262 -12.95 14.43 -5.91
N ASP A 263 -13.46 15.54 -6.42
CA ASP A 263 -13.01 16.09 -7.71
C ASP A 263 -11.51 16.43 -7.76
N GLU A 264 -10.92 16.84 -6.64
CA GLU A 264 -9.50 17.18 -6.54
C GLU A 264 -8.60 15.95 -6.50
N GLY A 265 -9.17 14.75 -6.39
CA GLY A 265 -8.46 13.48 -6.37
C GLY A 265 -8.85 12.55 -5.22
N ARG A 266 -8.03 11.55 -4.98
CA ARG A 266 -8.24 10.58 -3.91
C ARG A 266 -7.30 10.86 -2.74
N PHE A 267 -7.89 11.14 -1.57
CA PHE A 267 -7.15 11.38 -0.33
C PHE A 267 -7.31 10.20 0.64
N TYR A 268 -6.40 10.09 1.57
CA TYR A 268 -6.49 9.16 2.69
C TYR A 268 -5.90 9.80 3.95
N GLY A 269 -6.43 9.41 5.12
CA GLY A 269 -5.93 10.01 6.34
C GLY A 269 -6.27 9.22 7.60
N PHE A 270 -5.75 9.76 8.70
CA PHE A 270 -5.68 9.06 9.98
C PHE A 270 -5.98 10.01 11.14
N PRO A 271 -6.51 9.49 12.24
CA PRO A 271 -6.57 10.23 13.50
C PRO A 271 -5.15 10.56 14.01
N VAL A 272 -5.10 11.38 15.04
CA VAL A 272 -3.85 11.70 15.72
C VAL A 272 -3.22 10.42 16.30
N HIS A 273 -1.98 10.15 15.89
CA HIS A 273 -1.17 9.04 16.37
C HIS A 273 0.33 9.34 16.21
N ALA A 274 1.12 9.07 17.25
CA ALA A 274 2.56 9.31 17.36
C ALA A 274 2.94 10.80 17.21
N VAL A 275 2.75 11.41 16.05
CA VAL A 275 2.79 12.87 15.88
C VAL A 275 1.46 13.44 16.35
N PRO A 276 1.42 14.50 17.18
CA PRO A 276 0.17 15.10 17.67
C PRO A 276 -0.56 15.92 16.59
N GLY A 277 -0.68 15.39 15.37
CA GLY A 277 -1.26 16.00 14.18
C GLY A 277 -2.20 15.06 13.43
N PHE A 278 -3.20 15.63 12.78
CA PHE A 278 -4.03 14.96 11.79
C PHE A 278 -3.20 14.65 10.55
N LYS A 279 -3.12 13.39 10.16
CA LYS A 279 -2.32 12.96 9.02
C LYS A 279 -3.16 12.79 7.78
N ILE A 280 -2.66 13.31 6.64
CA ILE A 280 -3.29 13.17 5.33
C ILE A 280 -2.24 12.92 4.24
N GLY A 281 -2.64 12.22 3.18
CA GLY A 281 -1.92 12.06 1.92
C GLY A 281 -2.89 12.06 0.74
N LYS A 282 -2.38 12.29 -0.45
CA LYS A 282 -3.12 12.21 -1.71
C LYS A 282 -2.52 11.12 -2.56
N TYR A 283 -3.34 10.23 -3.13
CA TYR A 283 -2.88 9.27 -4.14
C TYR A 283 -2.44 10.01 -5.40
N HIS A 284 -1.33 9.55 -5.99
CA HIS A 284 -0.78 10.16 -7.21
C HIS A 284 -0.53 11.66 -7.05
N HIS A 285 0.12 12.02 -5.96
CA HIS A 285 0.22 13.38 -5.42
C HIS A 285 0.56 14.45 -6.48
N LEU A 286 1.74 14.34 -7.12
CA LEU A 286 2.18 15.18 -8.25
C LEU A 286 2.45 14.34 -9.52
N ASN A 287 2.17 13.05 -9.50
CA ASN A 287 2.46 12.10 -10.58
C ASN A 287 3.96 12.02 -10.94
N GLU A 288 4.84 12.28 -9.99
CA GLU A 288 6.30 12.20 -10.17
C GLU A 288 6.73 10.74 -10.17
N THR A 289 7.04 10.21 -11.34
CA THR A 289 7.48 8.82 -11.54
C THR A 289 8.93 8.78 -12.03
N GLY A 290 9.65 7.73 -11.67
CA GLY A 290 11.04 7.54 -12.09
C GLY A 290 11.70 6.37 -11.38
N HIS A 291 13.02 6.21 -11.57
CA HIS A 291 13.78 5.24 -10.81
C HIS A 291 13.79 5.63 -9.32
N ALA A 292 13.70 4.64 -8.43
CA ALA A 292 13.58 4.89 -6.99
C ALA A 292 14.72 5.72 -6.39
N ASP A 293 15.94 5.58 -6.90
CA ASP A 293 17.10 6.36 -6.42
C ASP A 293 17.11 7.81 -6.95
N GLU A 294 16.37 8.12 -8.02
CA GLU A 294 16.30 9.46 -8.63
C GLU A 294 15.15 10.31 -8.07
N LEU A 295 14.10 9.66 -7.54
CA LEU A 295 12.97 10.36 -6.95
C LEU A 295 13.39 11.05 -5.62
N SER A 296 13.10 12.34 -5.51
CA SER A 296 13.45 13.13 -4.33
C SER A 296 12.72 12.66 -3.08
N ARG A 297 13.40 12.61 -1.95
CA ARG A 297 12.80 12.44 -0.61
C ARG A 297 12.60 13.77 0.11
N GLU A 298 12.99 14.88 -0.51
CA GLU A 298 12.73 16.20 0.01
C GLU A 298 11.29 16.60 -0.24
N VAL A 299 10.69 17.29 0.71
CA VAL A 299 9.33 17.84 0.61
C VAL A 299 9.38 19.32 0.24
N THR A 300 8.42 19.76 -0.55
CA THR A 300 8.36 21.11 -1.11
C THR A 300 7.17 21.90 -0.57
N PRO A 301 7.16 23.23 -0.70
CA PRO A 301 5.99 24.05 -0.40
C PRO A 301 4.75 23.68 -1.24
N GLU A 302 4.93 23.15 -2.46
CA GLU A 302 3.84 22.68 -3.32
C GLU A 302 3.21 21.41 -2.75
N ASP A 303 4.01 20.47 -2.21
CA ASP A 303 3.50 19.29 -1.50
C ASP A 303 2.57 19.68 -0.35
N GLU A 304 2.99 20.68 0.44
CA GLU A 304 2.18 21.20 1.55
C GLU A 304 0.90 21.87 1.05
N ALA A 305 0.99 22.72 0.05
CA ALA A 305 -0.14 23.50 -0.45
C ALA A 305 -1.29 22.64 -0.91
N ILE A 306 -1.02 21.56 -1.68
CA ILE A 306 -2.03 20.60 -2.17
C ILE A 306 -2.75 19.92 -1.00
N LEU A 307 -2.01 19.47 0.00
CA LEU A 307 -2.61 18.77 1.15
C LEU A 307 -3.32 19.74 2.09
N ARG A 308 -2.81 20.94 2.27
CA ARG A 308 -3.43 22.01 3.07
C ARG A 308 -4.78 22.45 2.48
N GLU A 309 -4.87 22.59 1.15
CA GLU A 309 -6.13 22.93 0.48
C GLU A 309 -7.21 21.90 0.76
N ALA A 310 -6.88 20.61 0.64
CA ALA A 310 -7.80 19.53 0.96
C ALA A 310 -8.22 19.53 2.45
N VAL A 311 -7.27 19.80 3.36
CA VAL A 311 -7.58 19.89 4.80
C VAL A 311 -8.49 21.07 5.09
N ALA A 312 -8.20 22.25 4.56
CA ALA A 312 -9.02 23.44 4.75
C ALA A 312 -10.47 23.22 4.23
N ARG A 313 -10.63 22.46 3.15
CA ARG A 313 -11.92 22.22 2.52
C ARG A 313 -12.72 21.13 3.21
N TYR A 314 -12.10 19.99 3.53
CA TYR A 314 -12.80 18.77 3.95
C TYR A 314 -12.62 18.44 5.44
N PHE A 315 -11.66 19.06 6.10
CA PHE A 315 -11.32 18.87 7.51
C PHE A 315 -10.99 20.20 8.19
N PRO A 316 -11.86 21.22 8.11
CA PRO A 316 -11.52 22.58 8.52
C PRO A 316 -11.04 22.71 9.97
N MET A 317 -11.53 21.83 10.86
CA MET A 317 -11.10 21.79 12.26
C MET A 317 -9.69 21.17 12.46
N ALA A 318 -9.07 20.66 11.40
CA ALA A 318 -7.67 20.19 11.38
C ALA A 318 -6.73 21.16 10.64
N ALA A 319 -7.20 22.33 10.19
CA ALA A 319 -6.47 23.23 9.29
C ALA A 319 -5.44 24.12 9.98
N GLY A 320 -4.97 23.76 11.17
CA GLY A 320 -3.92 24.50 11.89
C GLY A 320 -2.53 24.40 11.24
N PRO A 321 -1.48 24.81 11.94
CA PRO A 321 -0.11 24.79 11.41
C PRO A 321 0.36 23.41 10.96
N THR A 322 1.17 23.36 9.91
CA THR A 322 1.86 22.15 9.50
C THR A 322 2.91 21.76 10.54
N MET A 323 2.84 20.54 11.03
CA MET A 323 3.76 20.01 12.03
C MET A 323 4.96 19.32 11.38
N THR A 324 4.70 18.53 10.33
CA THR A 324 5.75 17.85 9.58
C THR A 324 5.21 17.38 8.22
N LEU A 325 6.13 17.19 7.28
CA LEU A 325 5.89 16.51 6.00
C LEU A 325 6.90 15.39 5.82
N LYS A 326 6.54 14.37 5.04
CA LYS A 326 7.45 13.31 4.63
C LYS A 326 7.14 12.89 3.19
N ALA A 327 8.19 12.63 2.41
CA ALA A 327 8.04 11.93 1.15
C ALA A 327 7.94 10.42 1.39
N CYS A 328 7.23 9.74 0.50
CA CYS A 328 7.04 8.29 0.50
C CYS A 328 7.07 7.79 -0.95
N LEU A 329 7.22 6.51 -1.17
CA LEU A 329 7.10 5.91 -2.50
C LEU A 329 5.90 4.97 -2.58
N PHE A 330 5.16 5.07 -3.70
CA PHE A 330 4.40 3.96 -4.22
C PHE A 330 5.26 3.20 -5.22
N THR A 331 4.88 1.97 -5.54
CA THR A 331 5.42 1.18 -6.63
C THR A 331 4.23 0.57 -7.33
N ASN A 332 3.86 1.16 -8.46
CA ASN A 332 2.59 0.89 -9.12
C ASN A 332 2.76 -0.17 -10.21
N ALA A 333 1.90 -1.19 -10.20
CA ALA A 333 1.67 -2.05 -11.36
C ALA A 333 0.64 -1.39 -12.29
N PRO A 334 0.63 -1.72 -13.62
CA PRO A 334 -0.22 -1.04 -14.59
C PRO A 334 -1.73 -1.16 -14.32
N ASP A 335 -2.15 -2.25 -13.69
CA ASP A 335 -3.53 -2.53 -13.29
C ASP A 335 -3.82 -2.23 -11.82
N GLY A 336 -2.84 -1.69 -11.08
CA GLY A 336 -2.97 -1.40 -9.65
C GLY A 336 -2.94 -2.63 -8.74
N HIS A 337 -2.94 -3.85 -9.27
CA HIS A 337 -2.85 -5.07 -8.47
C HIS A 337 -1.39 -5.43 -8.14
N PHE A 338 -1.21 -6.30 -7.15
CA PHE A 338 0.12 -6.76 -6.75
C PHE A 338 0.75 -7.67 -7.82
N LEU A 339 2.07 -7.78 -7.76
CA LEU A 339 2.84 -8.84 -8.41
C LEU A 339 3.43 -9.72 -7.31
N LEU A 340 3.04 -11.00 -7.27
CA LEU A 340 3.41 -11.97 -6.24
C LEU A 340 3.41 -13.36 -6.86
N ASP A 341 4.61 -13.94 -7.05
CA ASP A 341 4.75 -15.21 -7.76
C ASP A 341 6.14 -15.83 -7.53
N LEU A 342 6.37 -16.97 -8.17
CA LEU A 342 7.70 -17.51 -8.45
C LEU A 342 8.28 -16.85 -9.70
N HIS A 343 9.61 -16.78 -9.76
CA HIS A 343 10.32 -16.32 -10.96
C HIS A 343 10.03 -17.25 -12.15
N PRO A 344 9.73 -16.72 -13.34
CA PRO A 344 9.32 -17.54 -14.49
C PRO A 344 10.34 -18.60 -14.90
N ASP A 345 11.65 -18.29 -14.79
CA ASP A 345 12.73 -19.18 -15.20
C ASP A 345 13.39 -19.92 -14.03
N TYR A 346 13.23 -19.43 -12.79
CA TYR A 346 13.95 -19.93 -11.61
C TYR A 346 12.97 -20.20 -10.46
N PRO A 347 12.36 -21.39 -10.41
CA PRO A 347 11.32 -21.68 -9.41
C PRO A 347 11.81 -21.63 -7.95
N GLN A 348 13.13 -21.64 -7.71
CA GLN A 348 13.72 -21.43 -6.38
C GLN A 348 13.72 -19.95 -5.95
N VAL A 349 13.24 -19.02 -6.78
CA VAL A 349 13.14 -17.59 -6.50
C VAL A 349 11.67 -17.19 -6.42
N ALA A 350 11.23 -16.70 -5.26
CA ALA A 350 9.93 -16.07 -5.08
C ALA A 350 10.08 -14.55 -5.00
N TYR A 351 9.06 -13.81 -5.40
CA TYR A 351 9.13 -12.35 -5.32
C TYR A 351 7.78 -11.71 -5.02
N ALA A 352 7.81 -10.50 -4.48
CA ALA A 352 6.63 -9.65 -4.34
C ALA A 352 6.94 -8.18 -4.64
N SER A 353 6.15 -7.59 -5.54
CA SER A 353 5.97 -6.15 -5.68
C SER A 353 4.52 -5.82 -5.30
N ALA A 354 4.26 -5.76 -4.00
CA ALA A 354 2.93 -5.66 -3.45
C ALA A 354 2.72 -4.30 -2.78
N CYS A 355 2.73 -3.24 -3.58
CA CYS A 355 2.56 -1.86 -3.13
C CYS A 355 1.32 -1.21 -3.76
N SER A 356 1.42 -0.65 -4.97
CA SER A 356 0.37 0.07 -5.69
C SER A 356 -0.46 1.01 -4.78
N GLY A 357 0.21 1.63 -3.78
CA GLY A 357 -0.41 2.52 -2.81
C GLY A 357 -1.24 1.86 -1.70
N HIS A 358 -1.44 0.53 -1.72
CA HIS A 358 -2.34 -0.13 -0.77
C HIS A 358 -1.84 -1.45 -0.15
N GLY A 359 -0.56 -1.81 -0.33
CA GLY A 359 -0.02 -3.14 -0.02
C GLY A 359 0.30 -3.42 1.45
N PHE A 360 0.66 -2.43 2.28
CA PHE A 360 1.22 -2.66 3.62
C PHE A 360 0.36 -3.57 4.50
N LYS A 361 -0.96 -3.38 4.50
CA LYS A 361 -1.91 -4.16 5.31
C LYS A 361 -1.87 -5.65 5.04
N PHE A 362 -1.40 -6.07 3.87
CA PHE A 362 -1.20 -7.46 3.47
C PHE A 362 0.19 -8.00 3.84
N GLY A 363 1.08 -7.20 4.43
CA GLY A 363 2.46 -7.61 4.70
C GLY A 363 2.56 -8.91 5.49
N SER A 364 1.67 -9.12 6.46
CA SER A 364 1.63 -10.37 7.25
C SER A 364 1.29 -11.58 6.39
N VAL A 365 0.20 -11.55 5.61
CA VAL A 365 -0.23 -12.69 4.77
C VAL A 365 0.67 -12.88 3.55
N ILE A 366 1.20 -11.81 2.95
CA ILE A 366 2.17 -11.94 1.87
C ILE A 366 3.47 -12.56 2.38
N GLY A 367 3.90 -12.24 3.60
CA GLY A 367 5.02 -12.92 4.24
C GLY A 367 4.78 -14.43 4.42
N GLU A 368 3.57 -14.83 4.84
CA GLU A 368 3.17 -16.25 4.93
C GLU A 368 3.22 -16.92 3.54
N ILE A 369 2.66 -16.26 2.50
CA ILE A 369 2.66 -16.75 1.12
C ILE A 369 4.08 -16.90 0.57
N LEU A 370 4.94 -15.90 0.72
CA LEU A 370 6.31 -15.94 0.26
C LEU A 370 7.13 -17.04 0.97
N ALA A 371 6.87 -17.26 2.25
CA ALA A 371 7.48 -18.37 2.99
C ALA A 371 7.02 -19.73 2.45
N ASP A 372 5.73 -19.87 2.08
CA ASP A 372 5.22 -21.06 1.43
C ASP A 372 5.86 -21.27 0.05
N LEU A 373 5.90 -20.23 -0.78
CA LEU A 373 6.51 -20.27 -2.11
C LEU A 373 8.02 -20.60 -2.05
N ALA A 374 8.76 -20.00 -1.12
CA ALA A 374 10.18 -20.26 -0.94
C ALA A 374 10.46 -21.71 -0.52
N GLN A 375 9.61 -22.27 0.37
CA GLN A 375 9.81 -23.60 0.94
C GLN A 375 9.19 -24.71 0.11
N TYR A 376 7.95 -24.50 -0.38
CA TYR A 376 7.11 -25.56 -0.99
C TYR A 376 6.82 -25.33 -2.47
N ARG A 377 7.20 -24.18 -3.05
CA ARG A 377 6.89 -23.77 -4.43
C ARG A 377 5.38 -23.62 -4.71
N GLN A 378 4.58 -23.61 -3.68
CA GLN A 378 3.12 -23.46 -3.73
C GLN A 378 2.61 -22.85 -2.43
N THR A 379 1.42 -22.29 -2.46
CA THR A 379 0.71 -21.75 -1.29
C THR A 379 -0.75 -22.18 -1.33
N ARG A 380 -1.39 -22.24 -0.16
CA ARG A 380 -2.83 -22.50 -0.03
C ARG A 380 -3.71 -21.28 -0.38
N HIS A 381 -3.10 -20.10 -0.45
CA HIS A 381 -3.80 -18.86 -0.76
C HIS A 381 -4.02 -18.72 -2.26
N ASN A 382 -5.19 -18.18 -2.65
CA ASN A 382 -5.42 -17.83 -4.04
C ASN A 382 -4.62 -16.56 -4.38
N ILE A 383 -3.59 -16.70 -5.23
CA ILE A 383 -2.74 -15.62 -5.72
C ILE A 383 -2.85 -15.42 -7.24
N GLU A 384 -3.84 -16.05 -7.90
CA GLU A 384 -4.00 -16.03 -9.35
C GLU A 384 -4.07 -14.60 -9.90
N LEU A 385 -4.78 -13.70 -9.20
CA LEU A 385 -4.87 -12.28 -9.56
C LEU A 385 -3.49 -11.57 -9.58
N PHE A 386 -2.47 -12.11 -8.91
CA PHE A 386 -1.18 -11.45 -8.67
C PHE A 386 -0.04 -12.01 -9.50
N THR A 387 -0.27 -13.08 -10.29
CA THR A 387 0.77 -13.67 -11.12
C THR A 387 1.18 -12.73 -12.26
N HIS A 388 2.47 -12.77 -12.66
CA HIS A 388 2.96 -11.95 -13.77
C HIS A 388 2.39 -12.39 -15.13
N GLU A 389 1.92 -13.63 -15.26
CA GLU A 389 1.33 -14.17 -16.49
C GLU A 389 0.14 -13.34 -16.99
N ARG A 390 -0.56 -12.61 -16.11
CA ARG A 390 -1.66 -11.73 -16.49
C ARG A 390 -1.24 -10.59 -17.44
N PHE A 391 0.06 -10.28 -17.50
CA PHE A 391 0.63 -9.27 -18.42
C PHE A 391 1.19 -9.86 -19.71
N ARG A 392 1.26 -11.20 -19.82
CA ARG A 392 1.88 -11.86 -20.98
C ARG A 392 1.16 -11.53 -22.28
N GLY A 393 1.91 -11.02 -23.27
CA GLY A 393 1.37 -10.66 -24.57
C GLY A 393 0.48 -9.41 -24.61
N LYS A 394 0.38 -8.68 -23.49
CA LYS A 394 -0.40 -7.45 -23.41
C LYS A 394 0.52 -6.24 -23.36
N SER A 395 0.14 -5.17 -24.05
CA SER A 395 0.80 -3.86 -23.92
C SER A 395 0.39 -3.21 -22.59
N VAL A 396 1.32 -2.55 -21.91
CA VAL A 396 1.06 -1.80 -20.65
C VAL A 396 -0.11 -0.82 -20.81
N HIS A 397 -0.32 -0.25 -22.01
CA HIS A 397 -1.42 0.64 -22.33
C HIS A 397 -2.82 -0.01 -22.35
N GLN A 398 -2.90 -1.34 -22.36
CA GLN A 398 -4.18 -2.07 -22.40
C GLN A 398 -4.81 -2.23 -21.01
N PHE A 399 -4.10 -1.90 -19.92
CA PHE A 399 -4.56 -2.05 -18.55
C PHE A 399 -5.17 -0.78 -17.94
N SER A 400 -5.20 0.33 -18.69
CA SER A 400 -5.72 1.63 -18.21
C SER A 400 -7.26 1.73 -18.15
N GLY A 401 -8.01 0.62 -18.15
CA GLY A 401 -9.42 0.61 -18.53
C GLY A 401 -10.48 0.39 -17.45
N GLU A 402 -10.24 -0.41 -16.41
CA GLU A 402 -11.32 -0.73 -15.47
C GLU A 402 -11.35 0.13 -14.19
N HIS A 403 -10.22 0.72 -13.82
CA HIS A 403 -10.13 1.69 -12.74
C HIS A 403 -9.27 2.88 -13.18
N GLY A 404 -9.75 3.65 -14.15
CA GLY A 404 -9.06 4.72 -14.89
C GLY A 404 -8.34 5.82 -14.09
N ASP A 405 -8.22 5.67 -12.78
CA ASP A 405 -7.51 6.56 -11.86
C ASP A 405 -6.30 5.87 -11.16
N LEU A 406 -5.98 4.61 -11.48
CA LEU A 406 -4.91 3.89 -10.79
C LEU A 406 -3.52 4.20 -11.35
N VAL A 407 -3.42 4.59 -12.62
CA VAL A 407 -2.18 5.12 -13.22
C VAL A 407 -2.53 6.25 -14.17
N PRO A 408 -2.22 7.51 -13.88
CA PRO A 408 -2.39 8.60 -14.84
C PRO A 408 -1.37 8.40 -15.96
N THR A 409 -1.83 7.98 -17.13
CA THR A 409 -1.06 8.23 -18.35
C THR A 409 -1.14 9.74 -18.62
N GLY A 410 0.01 10.42 -18.81
CA GLY A 410 0.11 11.89 -18.91
C GLY A 410 -0.84 12.60 -19.89
N ASP A 411 -1.59 11.86 -20.72
CA ASP A 411 -2.60 12.35 -21.66
C ASP A 411 -3.99 12.56 -21.04
N THR A 412 -4.32 11.89 -19.91
CA THR A 412 -5.66 11.98 -19.30
C THR A 412 -5.87 13.27 -18.49
N ALA A 413 -4.81 13.81 -17.88
CA ALA A 413 -4.89 15.07 -17.15
C ALA A 413 -5.16 16.26 -18.10
N VAL A 414 -4.53 16.27 -19.28
CA VAL A 414 -4.71 17.32 -20.32
C VAL A 414 -6.12 17.25 -20.92
N ARG A 415 -6.66 16.06 -21.15
CA ARG A 415 -8.05 15.89 -21.68
C ARG A 415 -9.13 16.29 -20.69
N ARG A 416 -8.96 16.05 -19.39
CA ARG A 416 -9.92 16.48 -18.36
C ARG A 416 -9.96 18.00 -18.21
N HIS A 417 -8.82 18.69 -18.30
CA HIS A 417 -8.78 20.15 -18.29
C HIS A 417 -9.49 20.77 -19.52
N ALA A 418 -9.34 20.16 -20.71
CA ALA A 418 -10.01 20.61 -21.94
C ALA A 418 -11.53 20.39 -21.90
N LEU A 419 -12.00 19.27 -21.34
CA LEU A 419 -13.42 18.98 -21.17
C LEU A 419 -14.08 19.88 -20.13
N ARG A 420 -13.41 20.23 -19.01
CA ARG A 420 -13.91 21.21 -18.03
C ARG A 420 -14.04 22.61 -18.59
N ALA A 421 -13.08 23.04 -19.41
CA ALA A 421 -13.16 24.35 -20.09
C ALA A 421 -14.36 24.44 -21.05
N GLN A 422 -14.76 23.35 -21.69
CA GLN A 422 -15.96 23.27 -22.52
C GLN A 422 -17.26 23.21 -21.72
N GLN A 423 -17.29 22.54 -20.56
CA GLN A 423 -18.48 22.45 -19.71
C GLN A 423 -18.75 23.75 -18.92
N MET A 424 -17.73 24.48 -18.49
CA MET A 424 -17.89 25.77 -17.82
C MET A 424 -18.37 26.88 -18.78
N GLY A 425 -18.19 26.71 -20.09
CA GLY A 425 -18.75 27.64 -21.13
C GLY A 425 -20.24 27.41 -21.44
N GLN A 426 -20.88 26.34 -20.97
CA GLN A 426 -22.28 26.00 -21.27
C GLN A 426 -23.25 26.09 -20.07
N SER A 427 -22.76 26.42 -18.87
CA SER A 427 -23.57 26.39 -17.62
C SER A 427 -24.12 27.73 -17.16
N SER A 428 -24.48 28.66 -18.10
CA SER A 428 -25.16 29.90 -17.76
C SER A 428 -26.60 29.98 -18.26
N ALA A 429 -27.34 28.89 -18.23
CA ALA A 429 -28.79 28.93 -18.39
C ALA A 429 -29.38 27.59 -17.88
N VAL A 430 -29.98 27.56 -16.71
CA VAL A 430 -31.30 26.99 -16.41
C VAL A 430 -31.58 27.17 -14.91
N SER A 431 -32.59 28.00 -14.65
CA SER A 431 -33.19 28.22 -13.34
C SER A 431 -34.25 27.17 -13.04
N SER A 432 -34.37 26.84 -11.75
CA SER A 432 -35.56 26.45 -10.99
C SER A 432 -36.52 25.42 -11.54
N HIS A 433 -36.65 24.30 -10.80
CA HIS A 433 -37.97 23.80 -10.37
C HIS A 433 -37.78 22.78 -9.22
N TYR A 434 -38.17 23.17 -8.01
CA TYR A 434 -38.42 22.28 -6.90
C TYR A 434 -39.81 21.66 -7.03
N ALA A 435 -39.88 20.33 -7.02
CA ALA A 435 -41.12 19.60 -6.78
C ALA A 435 -40.92 18.63 -5.60
N SER A 436 -41.78 18.82 -4.62
CA SER A 436 -41.98 18.01 -3.41
C SER A 436 -42.45 16.59 -3.75
N GLY A 437 -41.92 15.58 -3.09
CA GLY A 437 -42.46 14.21 -3.21
C GLY A 437 -41.82 13.16 -2.29
N SER A 438 -42.64 12.70 -1.33
CA SER A 438 -42.66 11.41 -0.62
C SER A 438 -41.53 11.07 0.39
N GLY A 439 -41.96 10.96 1.64
CA GLY A 439 -41.18 10.63 2.84
C GLY A 439 -40.85 9.15 2.95
N LEU A 440 -39.74 8.76 2.37
CA LEU A 440 -39.03 7.52 2.73
C LEU A 440 -37.90 7.86 3.74
N THR A 441 -37.73 7.03 4.75
CA THR A 441 -36.64 7.20 5.70
C THR A 441 -35.28 6.98 5.00
N SER A 442 -34.19 7.58 5.50
CA SER A 442 -32.85 7.45 4.93
C SER A 442 -32.43 5.97 4.78
N ALA A 443 -32.83 5.11 5.70
CA ALA A 443 -32.57 3.66 5.64
C ALA A 443 -33.32 2.97 4.49
N GLN A 444 -34.53 3.39 4.17
CA GLN A 444 -35.32 2.84 3.06
C GLN A 444 -34.71 3.26 1.70
N ARG A 445 -34.26 4.52 1.56
CA ARG A 445 -33.57 4.98 0.35
C ARG A 445 -32.28 4.25 0.10
N ILE A 446 -31.53 3.95 1.16
CA ILE A 446 -30.26 3.19 1.09
C ILE A 446 -30.53 1.74 0.66
N ARG A 447 -31.60 1.10 1.19
CA ARG A 447 -32.02 -0.25 0.75
C ARG A 447 -32.45 -0.28 -0.70
N GLU A 448 -33.26 0.68 -1.15
CA GLU A 448 -33.66 0.81 -2.56
C GLU A 448 -32.47 1.07 -3.49
N GLN A 449 -31.46 1.87 -3.05
CA GLN A 449 -30.23 2.08 -3.80
C GLN A 449 -29.36 0.82 -3.83
N ALA A 450 -29.27 0.08 -2.72
CA ALA A 450 -28.54 -1.19 -2.67
C ALA A 450 -29.20 -2.27 -3.54
N GLU A 451 -30.54 -2.32 -3.59
CA GLU A 451 -31.29 -3.19 -4.50
C GLU A 451 -31.15 -2.78 -5.97
N LYS A 452 -31.12 -1.48 -6.25
CA LYS A 452 -30.86 -0.95 -7.58
C LYS A 452 -29.44 -1.25 -8.06
N ILE A 453 -28.47 -1.23 -7.15
CA ILE A 453 -27.08 -1.63 -7.42
C ILE A 453 -27.00 -3.14 -7.68
N ARG A 454 -27.78 -3.97 -6.94
CA ARG A 454 -27.87 -5.44 -7.20
C ARG A 454 -28.43 -5.75 -8.59
N SER A 455 -29.31 -4.93 -9.14
CA SER A 455 -29.89 -5.14 -10.47
C SER A 455 -29.00 -4.69 -11.63
N LEU A 456 -27.87 -4.06 -11.35
CA LEU A 456 -26.90 -3.57 -12.35
C LEU A 456 -25.66 -4.51 -12.47
N TRP A 457 -25.66 -5.61 -11.72
CA TRP A 457 -24.67 -6.69 -11.75
C TRP A 457 -25.41 -8.03 -11.98
#